data_684ccc33420a38f323a47025aa8c714b
#
_entry.id   684ccc33420a38f323a47025aa8c714b
#
_cell.length_a   1.000
_cell.length_b   1.000
_cell.length_c   1.000
_cell.angle_alpha   90.00
_cell.angle_beta   90.00
_cell.angle_gamma   90.00
#
_symmetry.space_group_name_H-M   'P 1'
#
loop_
_entity.id
_entity.type
_entity.pdbx_description
1 polymer ?
#
loop_
_entity_poly.entity_id
_entity_poly.type
_entity_poly.pdbx_seq_one_letter_code
_entity_poly.pdbx_strand_id
1 'polypeptide(L)'
;MTAGRPTRYAPEHAETARLYYESGATDQQVANMLRVHLATLYRWRELHPEFAEAAQAGKDDADARVQFAMYRRAIGYDYRETRMAIPAGATEPMAGEITRHMPADTRVGMHWLRIRRSGQSREAPEQPENFDLAERLGEALANVAARDEERRLAEQANPTDG
;
A
#
# COMPACT_ATOMS: atom_id res chain seq x y z
N MET A 1 -39.96 -23.88 -22.98
CA MET A 1 -38.97 -22.99 -22.29
C MET A 1 -38.75 -23.58 -20.91
N THR A 2 -37.66 -24.31 -20.70
CA THR A 2 -37.31 -24.91 -19.44
C THR A 2 -36.73 -23.79 -18.54
N ALA A 3 -37.52 -23.40 -17.54
CA ALA A 3 -37.03 -22.49 -16.50
C ALA A 3 -35.84 -23.16 -15.80
N GLY A 4 -34.64 -22.61 -15.98
CA GLY A 4 -33.42 -23.07 -15.31
C GLY A 4 -33.62 -22.96 -13.79
N ARG A 5 -32.98 -23.88 -13.05
CA ARG A 5 -32.97 -23.84 -11.57
C ARG A 5 -32.66 -22.41 -11.09
N PRO A 6 -33.50 -21.83 -10.19
CA PRO A 6 -33.29 -20.45 -9.73
C PRO A 6 -31.85 -20.26 -9.24
N THR A 7 -31.20 -19.18 -9.68
CA THR A 7 -29.85 -18.87 -9.25
C THR A 7 -29.89 -18.52 -7.76
N ARG A 8 -28.95 -19.05 -6.99
CA ARG A 8 -28.78 -18.69 -5.56
C ARG A 8 -28.11 -17.32 -5.38
N TYR A 9 -27.92 -16.58 -6.46
CA TYR A 9 -27.32 -15.25 -6.40
C TYR A 9 -28.27 -14.25 -5.74
N ALA A 10 -27.72 -13.45 -4.84
CA ALA A 10 -28.37 -12.30 -4.24
C ALA A 10 -27.38 -11.12 -4.28
N PRO A 11 -27.83 -9.87 -4.44
CA PRO A 11 -26.95 -8.70 -4.53
C PRO A 11 -25.97 -8.56 -3.36
N GLU A 12 -26.37 -9.00 -2.16
CA GLU A 12 -25.55 -8.98 -0.94
C GLU A 12 -24.29 -9.84 -1.06
N HIS A 13 -24.28 -10.83 -1.98
CA HIS A 13 -23.10 -11.64 -2.23
C HIS A 13 -21.96 -10.84 -2.84
N ALA A 14 -22.25 -9.78 -3.60
CA ALA A 14 -21.22 -8.91 -4.20
C ALA A 14 -20.42 -8.19 -3.11
N GLU A 15 -21.11 -7.52 -2.17
CA GLU A 15 -20.46 -6.82 -1.06
C GLU A 15 -19.74 -7.77 -0.12
N THR A 16 -20.35 -8.90 0.19
CA THR A 16 -19.74 -9.93 1.02
C THR A 16 -18.45 -10.46 0.37
N ALA A 17 -18.47 -10.72 -0.94
CA ALA A 17 -17.29 -11.16 -1.68
C ALA A 17 -16.20 -10.09 -1.66
N ARG A 18 -16.55 -8.80 -1.85
CA ARG A 18 -15.62 -7.68 -1.77
C ARG A 18 -14.84 -7.68 -0.45
N LEU A 19 -15.56 -7.75 0.68
CA LEU A 19 -14.93 -7.75 2.01
C LEU A 19 -13.99 -8.95 2.23
N TYR A 20 -14.37 -10.15 1.74
CA TYR A 20 -13.47 -11.30 1.83
C TYR A 20 -12.23 -11.13 0.96
N TYR A 21 -12.35 -10.65 -0.28
CA TYR A 21 -11.19 -10.38 -1.13
C TYR A 21 -10.31 -9.28 -0.54
N GLU A 22 -10.91 -8.24 0.01
CA GLU A 22 -10.20 -7.18 0.72
C GLU A 22 -9.38 -7.71 1.91
N SER A 23 -9.84 -8.77 2.56
CA SER A 23 -9.06 -9.46 3.60
C SER A 23 -7.95 -10.38 3.05
N GLY A 24 -7.80 -10.49 1.73
CA GLY A 24 -6.82 -11.33 1.05
C GLY A 24 -7.29 -12.77 0.80
N ALA A 25 -8.58 -13.05 0.87
CA ALA A 25 -9.12 -14.39 0.64
C ALA A 25 -8.97 -14.81 -0.83
N THR A 26 -8.68 -16.10 -1.06
CA THR A 26 -8.64 -16.71 -2.38
C THR A 26 -10.05 -17.02 -2.91
N ASP A 27 -10.20 -17.20 -4.23
CA ASP A 27 -11.47 -17.56 -4.86
C ASP A 27 -12.12 -18.79 -4.20
N GLN A 28 -11.30 -19.80 -3.82
CA GLN A 28 -11.79 -21.00 -3.13
C GLN A 28 -12.32 -20.68 -1.73
N GLN A 29 -11.64 -19.81 -0.99
CA GLN A 29 -12.09 -19.40 0.34
C GLN A 29 -13.38 -18.61 0.26
N VAL A 30 -13.48 -17.65 -0.68
CA VAL A 30 -14.71 -16.88 -0.90
C VAL A 30 -15.88 -17.79 -1.30
N ALA A 31 -15.66 -18.76 -2.21
CA ALA A 31 -16.70 -19.74 -2.56
C ALA A 31 -17.19 -20.53 -1.34
N ASN A 32 -16.28 -20.98 -0.48
CA ASN A 32 -16.59 -21.70 0.74
C ASN A 32 -17.40 -20.83 1.72
N MET A 33 -17.02 -19.56 1.91
CA MET A 33 -17.69 -18.60 2.78
C MET A 33 -19.11 -18.30 2.29
N LEU A 34 -19.28 -18.15 0.98
CA LEU A 34 -20.60 -17.96 0.34
C LEU A 34 -21.41 -19.28 0.23
N ARG A 35 -20.83 -20.41 0.68
CA ARG A 35 -21.44 -21.75 0.62
C ARG A 35 -21.86 -22.16 -0.79
N VAL A 36 -21.02 -21.85 -1.77
CA VAL A 36 -21.21 -22.22 -3.17
C VAL A 36 -19.99 -22.97 -3.70
N HIS A 37 -20.18 -23.69 -4.81
CA HIS A 37 -19.07 -24.31 -5.50
C HIS A 37 -18.27 -23.24 -6.27
N LEU A 38 -16.95 -23.42 -6.40
CA LEU A 38 -16.05 -22.50 -7.12
C LEU A 38 -16.54 -22.18 -8.54
N ALA A 39 -17.05 -23.18 -9.27
CA ALA A 39 -17.65 -22.98 -10.58
C ALA A 39 -18.87 -22.05 -10.57
N THR A 40 -19.65 -22.04 -9.47
CA THR A 40 -20.78 -21.12 -9.30
C THR A 40 -20.28 -19.70 -9.09
N LEU A 41 -19.20 -19.50 -8.33
CA LEU A 41 -18.57 -18.21 -8.13
C LEU A 41 -18.06 -17.62 -9.46
N TYR A 42 -17.40 -18.42 -10.30
CA TYR A 42 -16.96 -17.98 -11.63
C TYR A 42 -18.15 -17.63 -12.53
N ARG A 43 -19.21 -18.45 -12.51
CA ARG A 43 -20.43 -18.15 -13.25
C ARG A 43 -21.09 -16.86 -12.79
N TRP A 44 -21.09 -16.55 -11.48
CA TRP A 44 -21.61 -15.30 -10.97
C TRP A 44 -20.80 -14.11 -11.49
N ARG A 45 -19.48 -14.25 -11.56
CA ARG A 45 -18.58 -13.23 -12.11
C ARG A 45 -18.86 -12.93 -13.59
N GLU A 46 -19.30 -13.93 -14.35
CA GLU A 46 -19.68 -13.78 -15.77
C GLU A 46 -21.09 -13.18 -15.95
N LEU A 47 -22.05 -13.57 -15.11
CA LEU A 47 -23.45 -13.22 -15.28
C LEU A 47 -23.85 -11.93 -14.54
N HIS A 48 -23.09 -11.51 -13.52
CA HIS A 48 -23.39 -10.40 -12.65
C HIS A 48 -22.22 -9.42 -12.62
N PRO A 49 -22.24 -8.37 -13.48
CA PRO A 49 -21.14 -7.39 -13.52
C PRO A 49 -20.84 -6.75 -12.16
N GLU A 50 -21.88 -6.46 -11.36
CA GLU A 50 -21.73 -5.92 -10.02
C GLU A 50 -20.93 -6.84 -9.08
N PHE A 51 -21.07 -8.16 -9.26
CA PHE A 51 -20.27 -9.12 -8.51
C PHE A 51 -18.81 -9.14 -8.98
N ALA A 52 -18.59 -9.04 -10.29
CA ALA A 52 -17.25 -9.01 -10.88
C ALA A 52 -16.50 -7.73 -10.42
N GLU A 53 -17.15 -6.58 -10.46
CA GLU A 53 -16.60 -5.29 -10.03
C GLU A 53 -16.27 -5.30 -8.53
N ALA A 54 -17.19 -5.77 -7.69
CA ALA A 54 -16.99 -5.88 -6.25
C ALA A 54 -15.82 -6.83 -5.90
N ALA A 55 -15.76 -7.98 -6.56
CA ALA A 55 -14.67 -8.94 -6.38
C ALA A 55 -13.31 -8.35 -6.81
N GLN A 56 -13.27 -7.62 -7.92
CA GLN A 56 -12.05 -6.96 -8.37
C GLN A 56 -11.62 -5.86 -7.42
N ALA A 57 -12.54 -4.97 -7.01
CA ALA A 57 -12.26 -3.91 -6.07
C ALA A 57 -11.67 -4.43 -4.75
N GLY A 58 -12.23 -5.53 -4.19
CA GLY A 58 -11.68 -6.14 -3.00
C GLY A 58 -10.26 -6.69 -3.18
N LYS A 59 -9.95 -7.28 -4.35
CA LYS A 59 -8.59 -7.73 -4.68
C LYS A 59 -7.63 -6.56 -4.81
N ASP A 60 -8.04 -5.50 -5.50
CA ASP A 60 -7.22 -4.31 -5.71
C ASP A 60 -6.90 -3.62 -4.37
N ASP A 61 -7.85 -3.57 -3.44
CA ASP A 61 -7.65 -3.04 -2.08
C ASP A 61 -6.64 -3.88 -1.28
N ALA A 62 -6.71 -5.22 -1.38
CA ALA A 62 -5.75 -6.13 -0.75
C ALA A 62 -4.34 -5.94 -1.33
N ASP A 63 -4.23 -5.93 -2.66
CA ASP A 63 -2.96 -5.76 -3.37
C ASP A 63 -2.32 -4.40 -3.08
N ALA A 64 -3.12 -3.33 -3.02
CA ALA A 64 -2.65 -1.98 -2.68
C ALA A 64 -2.01 -1.95 -1.28
N ARG A 65 -2.60 -2.63 -0.29
CA ARG A 65 -2.04 -2.72 1.07
C ARG A 65 -0.70 -3.46 1.09
N VAL A 66 -0.60 -4.57 0.34
CA VAL A 66 0.66 -5.33 0.22
C VAL A 66 1.72 -4.50 -0.48
N GLN A 67 1.37 -3.83 -1.58
CA GLN A 67 2.27 -2.93 -2.32
C GLN A 67 2.78 -1.79 -1.43
N PHE A 68 1.91 -1.19 -0.63
CA PHE A 68 2.30 -0.15 0.31
C PHE A 68 3.26 -0.66 1.40
N ALA A 69 2.97 -1.85 1.96
CA ALA A 69 3.86 -2.49 2.94
C ALA A 69 5.23 -2.83 2.34
N MET A 70 5.26 -3.35 1.11
CA MET A 70 6.50 -3.61 0.36
C MET A 70 7.27 -2.32 0.11
N TYR A 71 6.62 -1.25 -0.32
CA TYR A 71 7.25 0.04 -0.54
C TYR A 71 7.89 0.56 0.76
N ARG A 72 7.13 0.59 1.86
CA ARG A 72 7.67 0.99 3.17
C ARG A 72 8.87 0.15 3.57
N ARG A 73 8.80 -1.17 3.39
CA ARG A 73 9.91 -2.07 3.71
C ARG A 73 11.14 -1.81 2.82
N ALA A 74 10.92 -1.47 1.55
CA ALA A 74 11.98 -1.17 0.59
C ALA A 74 12.79 0.07 0.98
N ILE A 75 12.11 1.13 1.44
CA ILE A 75 12.74 2.41 1.79
C ILE A 75 13.14 2.53 3.27
N GLY A 76 12.68 1.60 4.13
CA GLY A 76 12.77 1.72 5.58
C GLY A 76 11.71 2.66 6.15
N TYR A 77 11.43 2.54 7.43
CA TYR A 77 10.44 3.39 8.12
C TYR A 77 10.60 3.37 9.63
N ASP A 78 10.14 4.42 10.27
CA ASP A 78 10.04 4.48 11.71
C ASP A 78 8.67 3.98 12.17
N TYR A 79 8.66 3.28 13.31
CA TYR A 79 7.43 2.82 13.95
C TYR A 79 7.51 3.00 15.45
N ARG A 80 6.34 3.14 16.09
CA ARG A 80 6.22 3.23 17.53
C ARG A 80 5.93 1.85 18.10
N GLU A 81 6.66 1.52 19.15
CA GLU A 81 6.47 0.31 19.94
C GLU A 81 6.09 0.72 21.35
N THR A 82 4.94 0.23 21.84
CA THR A 82 4.56 0.42 23.24
C THR A 82 5.18 -0.69 24.07
N ARG A 83 5.98 -0.33 25.05
CA ARG A 83 6.57 -1.26 26.01
C ARG A 83 6.01 -1.02 27.40
N MET A 84 5.64 -2.10 28.06
CA MET A 84 5.39 -2.09 29.50
C MET A 84 6.71 -2.30 30.22
N ALA A 85 7.09 -1.36 31.05
CA ALA A 85 8.28 -1.45 31.89
C ALA A 85 7.94 -0.99 33.31
N ILE A 86 8.59 -1.57 34.30
CA ILE A 86 8.50 -1.10 35.70
C ILE A 86 9.66 -0.14 35.91
N PRO A 87 9.41 1.17 36.02
CA PRO A 87 10.48 2.14 36.30
C PRO A 87 11.15 1.87 37.65
N ALA A 88 12.41 2.26 37.77
CA ALA A 88 13.14 2.14 39.06
C ALA A 88 12.37 2.88 40.16
N GLY A 89 12.01 2.14 41.22
CA GLY A 89 11.24 2.67 42.37
C GLY A 89 9.71 2.60 42.21
N ALA A 90 9.17 2.10 41.09
CA ALA A 90 7.74 1.83 40.92
C ALA A 90 7.42 0.33 41.16
N THR A 91 6.21 0.06 41.63
CA THR A 91 5.70 -1.31 41.82
C THR A 91 4.79 -1.78 40.71
N GLU A 92 4.34 -0.87 39.83
CA GLU A 92 3.41 -1.17 38.74
C GLU A 92 4.05 -0.90 37.38
N PRO A 93 3.72 -1.71 36.35
CA PRO A 93 4.19 -1.51 35.00
C PRO A 93 3.56 -0.25 34.39
N MET A 94 4.38 0.57 33.76
CA MET A 94 3.94 1.75 33.01
C MET A 94 4.18 1.53 31.52
N ALA A 95 3.24 2.00 30.69
CA ALA A 95 3.39 1.98 29.25
C ALA A 95 4.31 3.14 28.82
N GLY A 96 5.38 2.79 28.11
CA GLY A 96 6.30 3.76 27.50
C GLY A 96 6.29 3.57 25.98
N GLU A 97 6.32 4.66 25.21
CA GLU A 97 6.48 4.61 23.75
C GLU A 97 7.95 4.74 23.37
N ILE A 98 8.41 3.87 22.49
CA ILE A 98 9.76 3.91 21.93
C ILE A 98 9.63 3.96 20.42
N THR A 99 10.27 4.95 19.79
CA THR A 99 10.38 4.97 18.32
C THR A 99 11.52 4.06 17.90
N ARG A 100 11.24 3.14 16.97
CA ARG A 100 12.21 2.25 16.36
C ARG A 100 12.29 2.48 14.87
N HIS A 101 13.48 2.29 14.33
CA HIS A 101 13.75 2.32 12.90
C HIS A 101 13.78 0.91 12.33
N MET A 102 12.98 0.67 11.28
CA MET A 102 13.08 -0.52 10.44
C MET A 102 13.94 -0.17 9.23
N PRO A 103 15.15 -0.75 9.10
CA PRO A 103 16.04 -0.40 8.00
C PRO A 103 15.48 -0.82 6.65
N ALA A 104 15.88 -0.11 5.59
CA ALA A 104 15.55 -0.45 4.22
C ALA A 104 16.01 -1.87 3.85
N ASP A 105 15.23 -2.54 2.99
CA ASP A 105 15.55 -3.87 2.48
C ASP A 105 15.76 -3.83 0.97
N THR A 106 17.01 -3.96 0.56
CA THR A 106 17.42 -3.90 -0.85
C THR A 106 16.75 -4.98 -1.71
N ARG A 107 16.50 -6.18 -1.16
CA ARG A 107 15.85 -7.28 -1.91
C ARG A 107 14.40 -6.93 -2.22
N VAL A 108 13.69 -6.38 -1.24
CA VAL A 108 12.31 -5.92 -1.41
C VAL A 108 12.28 -4.75 -2.40
N GLY A 109 13.23 -3.81 -2.31
CA GLY A 109 13.36 -2.69 -3.25
C GLY A 109 13.57 -3.16 -4.69
N MET A 110 14.47 -4.10 -4.91
CA MET A 110 14.74 -4.70 -6.23
C MET A 110 13.51 -5.43 -6.77
N HIS A 111 12.82 -6.19 -5.92
CA HIS A 111 11.59 -6.88 -6.31
C HIS A 111 10.48 -5.91 -6.70
N TRP A 112 10.28 -4.85 -5.90
CA TRP A 112 9.30 -3.80 -6.17
C TRP A 112 9.56 -3.09 -7.50
N LEU A 113 10.82 -2.72 -7.76
CA LEU A 113 11.22 -2.12 -9.04
C LEU A 113 10.98 -3.06 -10.23
N ARG A 114 11.22 -4.36 -10.06
CA ARG A 114 10.98 -5.37 -11.09
C ARG A 114 9.49 -5.46 -11.45
N ILE A 115 8.60 -5.56 -10.45
CA ILE A 115 7.15 -5.59 -10.67
C ILE A 115 6.71 -4.33 -11.43
N ARG A 116 7.15 -3.17 -10.97
CA ARG A 116 6.73 -1.89 -11.53
C ARG A 116 7.22 -1.66 -12.97
N ARG A 117 8.41 -2.15 -13.30
CA ARG A 117 8.99 -2.03 -14.65
C ARG A 117 8.53 -3.14 -15.60
N SER A 118 8.00 -4.25 -15.11
CA SER A 118 7.50 -5.33 -15.98
C SER A 118 6.30 -4.92 -16.85
N GLY A 119 5.58 -3.87 -16.47
CA GLY A 119 4.54 -3.25 -17.28
C GLY A 119 5.02 -2.12 -18.21
N GLN A 120 6.24 -1.67 -18.05
CA GLN A 120 6.87 -0.67 -18.91
C GLN A 120 7.90 -1.38 -19.79
N SER A 121 7.84 -1.10 -21.08
CA SER A 121 8.67 -1.64 -22.18
C SER A 121 10.09 -2.08 -21.77
N ARG A 122 10.55 -3.16 -22.40
CA ARG A 122 11.78 -3.91 -22.17
C ARG A 122 13.10 -3.18 -22.52
N GLU A 123 13.06 -1.89 -22.78
CA GLU A 123 14.26 -1.07 -22.93
C GLU A 123 14.74 -0.67 -21.54
N ALA A 124 15.82 -1.30 -21.09
CA ALA A 124 16.59 -0.78 -19.98
C ALA A 124 16.96 0.67 -20.36
N PRO A 125 16.67 1.68 -19.52
CA PRO A 125 17.17 3.02 -19.79
C PRO A 125 18.68 2.90 -19.92
N GLU A 126 19.23 3.34 -21.04
CA GLU A 126 20.67 3.55 -21.16
C GLU A 126 21.08 4.38 -19.95
N GLN A 127 21.96 3.81 -19.12
CA GLN A 127 22.55 4.59 -18.05
C GLN A 127 23.33 5.71 -18.75
N PRO A 128 23.02 6.97 -18.52
CA PRO A 128 23.84 8.04 -19.07
C PRO A 128 25.27 7.81 -18.56
N GLU A 129 26.22 7.76 -19.46
CA GLU A 129 27.63 7.44 -19.19
C GLU A 129 28.27 8.33 -18.09
N ASN A 130 27.58 9.41 -17.70
CA ASN A 130 27.99 10.35 -16.66
C ASN A 130 26.87 10.59 -15.64
N PHE A 131 26.30 9.51 -15.06
CA PHE A 131 25.34 9.68 -13.98
C PHE A 131 26.08 9.95 -12.66
N ASP A 132 26.44 11.20 -12.43
CA ASP A 132 26.95 11.63 -11.13
C ASP A 132 25.77 11.96 -10.20
N LEU A 133 25.43 10.96 -9.37
CA LEU A 133 24.39 11.12 -8.35
C LEU A 133 24.77 12.20 -7.33
N ALA A 134 26.06 12.36 -7.03
CA ALA A 134 26.53 13.32 -6.05
C ALA A 134 26.34 14.76 -6.55
N GLU A 135 26.62 15.02 -7.81
CA GLU A 135 26.40 16.32 -8.45
C GLU A 135 24.92 16.69 -8.47
N ARG A 136 24.04 15.77 -8.90
CA ARG A 136 22.58 16.01 -8.94
C ARG A 136 21.96 16.16 -7.56
N LEU A 137 22.44 15.43 -6.56
CA LEU A 137 22.01 15.63 -5.18
C LEU A 137 22.51 16.97 -4.65
N GLY A 138 23.72 17.37 -4.99
CA GLY A 138 24.27 18.70 -4.66
C GLY A 138 23.41 19.83 -5.23
N GLU A 139 23.06 19.77 -6.50
CA GLU A 139 22.16 20.73 -7.15
C GLU A 139 20.76 20.76 -6.52
N ALA A 140 20.19 19.57 -6.25
CA ALA A 140 18.86 19.46 -5.62
C ALA A 140 18.85 20.07 -4.22
N LEU A 141 19.90 19.82 -3.42
CA LEU A 141 20.05 20.39 -2.08
C LEU A 141 20.27 21.90 -2.12
N ALA A 142 21.06 22.39 -3.07
CA ALA A 142 21.27 23.84 -3.28
C ALA A 142 19.95 24.53 -3.64
N ASN A 143 19.14 23.93 -4.50
CA ASN A 143 17.82 24.47 -4.88
C ASN A 143 16.83 24.49 -3.71
N VAL A 144 16.87 23.48 -2.82
CA VAL A 144 16.06 23.47 -1.60
C VAL A 144 16.50 24.58 -0.65
N ALA A 145 17.82 24.72 -0.43
CA ALA A 145 18.36 25.75 0.43
C ALA A 145 18.03 27.17 -0.08
N ALA A 146 18.11 27.41 -1.38
CA ALA A 146 17.74 28.69 -1.98
C ALA A 146 16.25 29.02 -1.78
N ARG A 147 15.35 28.06 -1.94
CA ARG A 147 13.92 28.26 -1.68
C ARG A 147 13.61 28.54 -0.20
N ASP A 148 14.31 27.86 0.71
CA ASP A 148 14.14 28.10 2.15
C ASP A 148 14.65 29.51 2.54
N GLU A 149 15.73 29.99 1.90
CA GLU A 149 16.23 31.34 2.09
C GLU A 149 15.25 32.40 1.56
N GLU A 150 14.72 32.20 0.34
CA GLU A 150 13.69 33.08 -0.25
C GLU A 150 12.44 33.14 0.64
N ARG A 151 12.03 32.03 1.19
CA ARG A 151 10.90 31.95 2.11
C ARG A 151 11.14 32.72 3.41
N ARG A 152 12.34 32.59 4.00
CA ARG A 152 12.74 33.35 5.19
C ARG A 152 12.78 34.85 4.93
N LEU A 153 13.30 35.27 3.78
CA LEU A 153 13.33 36.66 3.40
C LEU A 153 11.91 37.23 3.16
N ALA A 154 11.05 36.45 2.55
CA ALA A 154 9.64 36.84 2.35
C ALA A 154 8.88 36.96 3.69
N GLU A 155 9.13 36.06 4.64
CA GLU A 155 8.55 36.13 5.99
C GLU A 155 9.06 37.33 6.79
N GLN A 156 10.31 37.74 6.60
CA GLN A 156 10.89 38.93 7.21
C GLN A 156 10.43 40.25 6.58
N ALA A 157 10.12 40.22 5.27
CA ALA A 157 9.64 41.39 4.53
C ALA A 157 8.16 41.70 4.77
N ASN A 158 7.40 40.78 5.32
CA ASN A 158 5.97 40.92 5.64
C ASN A 158 5.68 40.61 7.12
N PRO A 159 6.18 41.44 8.07
CA PRO A 159 5.79 41.29 9.48
C PRO A 159 4.31 41.62 9.57
N THR A 160 3.45 40.61 9.80
CA THR A 160 2.05 40.81 10.16
C THR A 160 1.99 41.65 11.43
N ASP A 161 1.52 42.89 11.28
CA ASP A 161 1.07 43.71 12.38
C ASP A 161 0.03 42.93 13.19
N GLY A 162 0.36 42.58 14.44
CA GLY A 162 -0.51 41.96 15.43
C GLY A 162 -1.08 42.98 16.37
#